data_8ca2ea8edeb4acc4a88cb9b0e541f8f9
#
_entry.id   8ca2ea8edeb4acc4a88cb9b0e541f8f9
#
_cell.length_a   1.000
_cell.length_b   1.000
_cell.length_c   1.000
_cell.angle_alpha   90.00
_cell.angle_beta   90.00
_cell.angle_gamma   90.00
#
_symmetry.space_group_name_H-M   'P 1'
#
loop_
_entity.id
_entity.type
_entity.pdbx_description
1 polymer ?
#
loop_
_entity_poly.entity_id
_entity_poly.type
_entity_poly.pdbx_seq_one_letter_code
_entity_poly.pdbx_strand_id
1 'polypeptide(L)'
;TVWAKDFNASSFDDCTPAENLLYSFSGDTYQPSHTYTCENVPAFGAQLSVDVWVADAGVDHNCNGQIEWSERNKDHCTTTIVITDNIGVCPGSGSILAGEILTSQTQAVELVNVFLSNPDYVFPSYVTIHDGKFKFASVPLNESYTITPARNDNHKNGVSTLDLVKIQKHLLGLETFSSPYQYIAADANNNQQVNAIDLIEIRKLILGIYTAFPQNQSWRFVETSSGLTLANPWQHTEVINIADLATDSMMHNDFVAVKVGDVNNTAKANAVQVLP
;
A
#
# COMPACT_ATOMS: atom_id res chain seq x y z
N THR A 1 -6.02 -7.92 -21.01
CA THR A 1 -5.53 -9.27 -21.42
C THR A 1 -4.40 -9.68 -20.51
N VAL A 2 -4.46 -10.91 -20.01
CA VAL A 2 -3.45 -11.55 -19.14
C VAL A 2 -2.87 -12.73 -19.91
N TRP A 3 -1.57 -12.95 -19.84
CA TRP A 3 -0.91 -14.05 -20.52
C TRP A 3 -0.53 -15.16 -19.55
N ALA A 4 -0.80 -16.41 -19.89
CA ALA A 4 -0.49 -17.56 -19.04
C ALA A 4 1.01 -17.65 -18.68
N LYS A 5 1.90 -17.28 -19.59
CA LYS A 5 3.36 -17.25 -19.38
C LYS A 5 3.80 -16.27 -18.27
N ASP A 6 3.00 -15.23 -17.97
CA ASP A 6 3.36 -14.23 -16.97
C ASP A 6 3.26 -14.79 -15.53
N PHE A 7 2.65 -15.98 -15.37
CA PHE A 7 2.57 -16.73 -14.11
C PHE A 7 3.70 -17.74 -13.92
N ASN A 8 4.60 -17.83 -14.88
CA ASN A 8 5.76 -18.73 -14.77
C ASN A 8 6.78 -18.17 -13.79
N ALA A 9 6.99 -18.86 -12.66
CA ALA A 9 8.04 -18.53 -11.70
C ALA A 9 9.30 -19.38 -11.91
N SER A 10 9.17 -20.65 -12.31
CA SER A 10 10.31 -21.59 -12.42
C SER A 10 9.92 -22.93 -13.06
N SER A 11 9.04 -22.95 -14.06
CA SER A 11 8.71 -24.19 -14.77
C SER A 11 9.94 -24.71 -15.51
N PHE A 12 10.18 -26.01 -15.42
CA PHE A 12 11.25 -26.69 -16.14
C PHE A 12 10.77 -28.04 -16.62
N ASP A 13 11.45 -28.54 -17.64
CA ASP A 13 11.31 -29.90 -18.22
C ASP A 13 12.68 -30.42 -18.60
N ASP A 14 12.93 -31.72 -18.39
CA ASP A 14 14.23 -32.35 -18.62
C ASP A 14 14.61 -32.40 -20.09
N CYS A 15 13.63 -32.42 -20.97
CA CYS A 15 13.77 -32.65 -22.41
C CYS A 15 13.43 -31.44 -23.26
N THR A 16 12.66 -30.49 -22.72
CA THR A 16 12.22 -29.26 -23.41
C THR A 16 12.92 -28.04 -22.82
N PRO A 17 13.75 -27.31 -23.60
CA PRO A 17 14.30 -26.05 -23.15
C PRO A 17 13.21 -25.08 -22.67
N ALA A 18 13.49 -24.31 -21.59
CA ALA A 18 12.51 -23.42 -20.94
C ALA A 18 11.87 -22.39 -21.90
N GLU A 19 12.63 -21.97 -22.92
CA GLU A 19 12.13 -21.05 -23.95
C GLU A 19 11.12 -21.69 -24.92
N ASN A 20 11.04 -23.01 -24.95
CA ASN A 20 10.14 -23.80 -25.82
C ASN A 20 8.92 -24.34 -25.04
N LEU A 21 8.83 -24.09 -23.74
CA LEU A 21 7.66 -24.45 -22.97
C LEU A 21 6.48 -23.56 -23.37
N LEU A 22 5.33 -24.15 -23.50
CA LEU A 22 4.07 -23.45 -23.80
C LEU A 22 3.22 -23.31 -22.55
N TYR A 23 2.56 -22.16 -22.41
CA TYR A 23 1.70 -21.84 -21.29
C TYR A 23 0.28 -21.57 -21.74
N SER A 24 -0.71 -22.10 -21.02
CA SER A 24 -2.12 -22.02 -21.39
C SER A 24 -3.02 -21.88 -20.16
N PHE A 25 -4.16 -21.22 -20.30
CA PHE A 25 -5.23 -21.18 -19.29
C PHE A 25 -6.22 -22.36 -19.40
N SER A 26 -6.01 -23.27 -20.34
CA SER A 26 -6.86 -24.47 -20.51
C SER A 26 -6.00 -25.71 -20.79
N GLY A 27 -6.38 -26.83 -20.16
CA GLY A 27 -5.77 -28.13 -20.44
C GLY A 27 -6.27 -28.78 -21.72
N ASP A 28 -7.45 -28.41 -22.19
CA ASP A 28 -8.10 -29.04 -23.37
C ASP A 28 -7.71 -28.38 -24.69
N THR A 29 -7.55 -27.05 -24.65
CA THR A 29 -7.21 -26.24 -25.83
C THR A 29 -6.09 -25.26 -25.51
N TYR A 30 -5.26 -24.96 -26.52
CA TYR A 30 -4.20 -23.97 -26.34
C TYR A 30 -4.78 -22.56 -26.24
N GLN A 31 -4.77 -22.01 -25.04
CA GLN A 31 -5.28 -20.69 -24.72
C GLN A 31 -4.20 -19.87 -23.99
N PRO A 32 -3.25 -19.25 -24.71
CA PRO A 32 -2.09 -18.59 -24.11
C PRO A 32 -2.41 -17.28 -23.41
N SER A 33 -3.58 -16.71 -23.68
CA SER A 33 -4.03 -15.47 -23.04
C SER A 33 -5.52 -15.51 -22.76
N HIS A 34 -5.94 -14.73 -21.76
CA HIS A 34 -7.35 -14.49 -21.45
C HIS A 34 -7.61 -13.00 -21.31
N THR A 35 -8.68 -12.51 -21.92
CA THR A 35 -9.12 -11.13 -21.79
C THR A 35 -10.34 -11.09 -20.87
N TYR A 36 -10.18 -10.44 -19.73
CA TYR A 36 -11.27 -10.18 -18.81
C TYR A 36 -11.98 -8.91 -19.23
N THR A 37 -13.30 -8.98 -19.28
CA THR A 37 -14.21 -7.86 -19.57
C THR A 37 -15.02 -7.52 -18.33
N CYS A 38 -15.77 -6.43 -18.35
CA CYS A 38 -16.64 -6.03 -17.27
C CYS A 38 -17.74 -7.10 -16.94
N GLU A 39 -18.06 -8.01 -17.86
CA GLU A 39 -18.95 -9.12 -17.61
C GLU A 39 -18.32 -10.22 -16.73
N ASN A 40 -17.00 -10.36 -16.81
CA ASN A 40 -16.24 -11.36 -16.07
C ASN A 40 -15.73 -10.82 -14.73
N VAL A 41 -15.67 -9.50 -14.60
CA VAL A 41 -15.17 -8.80 -13.41
C VAL A 41 -16.33 -8.03 -12.81
N PRO A 42 -16.84 -8.44 -11.63
CA PRO A 42 -17.84 -7.64 -10.91
C PRO A 42 -17.32 -6.21 -10.70
N ALA A 43 -18.20 -5.26 -10.54
CA ALA A 43 -17.90 -3.84 -10.40
C ALA A 43 -16.81 -3.49 -9.36
N PHE A 44 -16.49 -4.42 -8.47
CA PHE A 44 -15.60 -4.23 -7.32
C PHE A 44 -14.30 -5.01 -7.41
N GLY A 45 -14.02 -5.58 -8.57
CA GLY A 45 -12.94 -6.52 -8.74
C GLY A 45 -13.35 -7.95 -8.42
N ALA A 46 -12.59 -8.88 -8.91
CA ALA A 46 -12.78 -10.30 -8.65
C ALA A 46 -11.46 -10.93 -8.23
N GLN A 47 -11.57 -11.79 -7.24
CA GLN A 47 -10.54 -12.78 -6.96
C GLN A 47 -10.92 -14.05 -7.72
N LEU A 48 -10.16 -14.37 -8.76
CA LEU A 48 -10.45 -15.49 -9.64
C LEU A 48 -9.38 -16.58 -9.46
N SER A 49 -9.83 -17.79 -9.22
CA SER A 49 -8.96 -18.96 -9.27
C SER A 49 -8.78 -19.36 -10.74
N VAL A 50 -7.55 -19.45 -11.20
CA VAL A 50 -7.22 -19.81 -12.58
C VAL A 50 -6.21 -20.95 -12.60
N ASP A 51 -6.42 -21.90 -13.50
CA ASP A 51 -5.46 -22.95 -13.78
C ASP A 51 -4.49 -22.48 -14.85
N VAL A 52 -3.21 -22.61 -14.58
CA VAL A 52 -2.13 -22.32 -15.54
C VAL A 52 -1.45 -23.62 -15.90
N TRP A 53 -1.59 -23.99 -17.13
CA TRP A 53 -1.00 -25.20 -17.71
C TRP A 53 0.33 -24.89 -18.35
N VAL A 54 1.31 -25.76 -18.15
CA VAL A 54 2.59 -25.79 -18.86
C VAL A 54 2.68 -27.07 -19.69
N ALA A 55 3.18 -26.97 -20.90
CA ALA A 55 3.33 -28.10 -21.83
C ALA A 55 4.70 -28.10 -22.46
N ASP A 56 5.21 -29.30 -22.72
CA ASP A 56 6.44 -29.56 -23.46
C ASP A 56 6.29 -29.34 -24.98
N ALA A 57 7.34 -29.68 -25.71
CA ALA A 57 7.37 -29.59 -27.18
C ALA A 57 6.37 -30.56 -27.86
N GLY A 58 5.98 -31.65 -27.18
CA GLY A 58 5.09 -32.68 -27.72
C GLY A 58 5.69 -33.56 -28.81
N VAL A 59 4.92 -34.53 -29.26
CA VAL A 59 5.26 -35.43 -30.36
C VAL A 59 4.05 -35.60 -31.27
N ASP A 60 4.24 -35.52 -32.57
CA ASP A 60 3.19 -35.76 -33.57
C ASP A 60 2.82 -37.25 -33.59
N HIS A 61 1.82 -37.62 -32.78
CA HIS A 61 1.38 -39.03 -32.65
C HIS A 61 0.50 -39.49 -33.80
N ASN A 62 -0.17 -38.57 -34.50
CA ASN A 62 -1.08 -38.89 -35.59
C ASN A 62 -0.44 -38.74 -36.96
N CYS A 63 0.86 -38.32 -37.01
CA CYS A 63 1.66 -38.17 -38.22
C CYS A 63 1.05 -37.23 -39.28
N ASN A 64 0.35 -36.18 -38.83
CA ASN A 64 -0.23 -35.21 -39.74
C ASN A 64 0.71 -34.02 -40.07
N GLY A 65 1.90 -34.02 -39.48
CA GLY A 65 2.92 -32.98 -39.66
C GLY A 65 2.71 -31.75 -38.74
N GLN A 66 1.80 -31.83 -37.75
CA GLN A 66 1.56 -30.79 -36.75
C GLN A 66 1.50 -31.40 -35.35
N ILE A 67 2.00 -30.69 -34.34
CA ILE A 67 1.91 -31.12 -32.94
C ILE A 67 0.78 -30.33 -32.28
N GLU A 68 -0.33 -31.02 -32.05
CA GLU A 68 -1.53 -30.43 -31.45
C GLU A 68 -1.40 -30.27 -29.93
N TRP A 69 -2.23 -29.44 -29.30
CA TRP A 69 -2.21 -29.25 -27.85
C TRP A 69 -2.48 -30.57 -27.09
N SER A 70 -3.32 -31.42 -27.62
CA SER A 70 -3.65 -32.74 -27.08
C SER A 70 -2.46 -33.74 -27.09
N GLU A 71 -1.47 -33.54 -27.94
CA GLU A 71 -0.31 -34.39 -28.13
C GLU A 71 0.91 -33.97 -27.28
N ARG A 72 0.72 -32.98 -26.42
CA ARG A 72 1.75 -32.48 -25.51
C ARG A 72 1.58 -33.09 -24.13
N ASN A 73 2.72 -33.36 -23.48
CA ASN A 73 2.74 -33.71 -22.09
C ASN A 73 2.56 -32.41 -21.27
N LYS A 74 1.63 -32.43 -20.31
CA LYS A 74 1.16 -31.20 -19.62
C LYS A 74 1.01 -31.43 -18.15
N ASP A 75 1.30 -30.38 -17.38
CA ASP A 75 0.95 -30.27 -15.96
C ASP A 75 0.39 -28.87 -15.66
N HIS A 76 -0.24 -28.69 -14.53
CA HIS A 76 -0.84 -27.41 -14.17
C HIS A 76 -0.70 -27.07 -12.68
N CYS A 77 -0.82 -25.79 -12.39
CA CYS A 77 -1.04 -25.31 -11.04
C CYS A 77 -2.23 -24.36 -11.04
N THR A 78 -2.94 -24.34 -9.91
CA THR A 78 -4.00 -23.37 -9.67
C THR A 78 -3.42 -22.17 -8.94
N THR A 79 -3.68 -20.98 -9.45
CA THR A 79 -3.28 -19.72 -8.82
C THR A 79 -4.45 -18.78 -8.72
N THR A 80 -4.29 -17.73 -7.93
CA THR A 80 -5.32 -16.72 -7.78
C THR A 80 -4.87 -15.42 -8.42
N ILE A 81 -5.72 -14.85 -9.26
CA ILE A 81 -5.54 -13.50 -9.81
C ILE A 81 -6.56 -12.55 -9.19
N VAL A 82 -6.12 -11.33 -8.90
CA VAL A 82 -6.99 -10.24 -8.47
C VAL A 82 -7.10 -9.26 -9.62
N ILE A 83 -8.32 -9.06 -10.11
CA ILE A 83 -8.61 -8.12 -11.19
C ILE A 83 -9.42 -6.97 -10.61
N THR A 84 -8.95 -5.74 -10.80
CA THR A 84 -9.60 -4.54 -10.30
C THR A 84 -9.83 -3.55 -11.43
N ASP A 85 -10.96 -2.85 -11.36
CA ASP A 85 -11.26 -1.73 -12.25
C ASP A 85 -10.79 -0.40 -11.63
N ASN A 86 -9.48 -0.18 -11.65
CA ASN A 86 -8.86 1.00 -11.03
C ASN A 86 -9.22 2.34 -11.69
N ILE A 87 -9.80 2.30 -12.88
CA ILE A 87 -10.15 3.50 -13.64
C ILE A 87 -11.66 3.68 -13.83
N GLY A 88 -12.46 2.76 -13.28
CA GLY A 88 -13.93 2.86 -13.29
C GLY A 88 -14.54 2.77 -14.69
N VAL A 89 -14.00 1.91 -15.55
CA VAL A 89 -14.49 1.72 -16.93
C VAL A 89 -15.70 0.78 -16.98
N CYS A 90 -15.75 -0.16 -16.03
CA CYS A 90 -16.85 -1.10 -15.99
C CYS A 90 -18.11 -0.42 -15.42
N PRO A 91 -19.27 -0.53 -16.09
CA PRO A 91 -20.50 -0.01 -15.56
C PRO A 91 -20.88 -0.79 -14.29
N GLY A 92 -20.68 -0.19 -13.17
CA GLY A 92 -21.02 -0.70 -11.86
C GLY A 92 -21.30 0.43 -10.90
N SER A 93 -22.31 0.28 -10.08
CA SER A 93 -22.75 1.26 -9.09
C SER A 93 -21.83 1.27 -7.87
N GLY A 94 -20.53 1.49 -8.06
CA GLY A 94 -19.58 1.63 -6.98
C GLY A 94 -19.17 3.09 -6.76
N SER A 95 -18.81 3.39 -5.52
CA SER A 95 -18.29 4.69 -5.10
C SER A 95 -16.80 4.85 -5.39
N ILE A 96 -16.32 6.07 -5.32
CA ILE A 96 -14.89 6.39 -5.29
C ILE A 96 -14.55 6.82 -3.86
N LEU A 97 -13.58 6.15 -3.24
CA LEU A 97 -12.94 6.60 -2.02
C LEU A 97 -11.54 7.12 -2.38
N ALA A 98 -11.32 8.40 -2.15
CA ALA A 98 -10.05 9.03 -2.44
C ALA A 98 -9.65 10.02 -1.35
N GLY A 99 -8.38 10.31 -1.27
CA GLY A 99 -7.82 11.26 -0.33
C GLY A 99 -6.38 11.59 -0.66
N GLU A 100 -5.77 12.41 0.19
CA GLU A 100 -4.38 12.77 0.09
C GLU A 100 -3.66 12.64 1.42
N ILE A 101 -2.36 12.40 1.36
CA ILE A 101 -1.49 12.28 2.53
C ILE A 101 -0.43 13.36 2.41
N LEU A 102 -0.54 14.35 3.30
CA LEU A 102 0.36 15.50 3.35
C LEU A 102 1.06 15.56 4.72
N THR A 103 2.25 16.14 4.77
CA THR A 103 2.86 16.54 6.04
C THR A 103 2.11 17.75 6.63
N SER A 104 2.39 18.08 7.90
CA SER A 104 1.89 19.32 8.53
C SER A 104 2.38 20.61 7.82
N GLN A 105 3.35 20.50 6.91
CA GLN A 105 3.85 21.57 6.04
C GLN A 105 3.28 21.48 4.62
N THR A 106 2.18 20.72 4.43
CA THR A 106 1.49 20.54 3.14
C THR A 106 2.35 19.89 2.03
N GLN A 107 3.38 19.15 2.41
CA GLN A 107 4.19 18.40 1.45
C GLN A 107 3.57 17.02 1.22
N ALA A 108 3.39 16.65 -0.03
CA ALA A 108 2.86 15.34 -0.41
C ALA A 108 3.81 14.21 0.02
N VAL A 109 3.24 13.12 0.53
CA VAL A 109 4.02 11.98 1.04
C VAL A 109 3.87 10.79 0.11
N GLU A 110 4.97 10.37 -0.52
CA GLU A 110 5.03 9.19 -1.38
C GLU A 110 5.32 7.92 -0.60
N LEU A 111 5.19 6.76 -1.25
CA LEU A 111 5.51 5.43 -0.72
C LEU A 111 4.70 5.05 0.54
N VAL A 112 3.53 5.63 0.71
CA VAL A 112 2.58 5.20 1.74
C VAL A 112 1.70 4.11 1.16
N ASN A 113 1.69 2.94 1.79
CA ASN A 113 0.72 1.89 1.48
C ASN A 113 -0.61 2.26 2.14
N VAL A 114 -1.64 2.46 1.36
CA VAL A 114 -3.00 2.70 1.85
C VAL A 114 -3.81 1.44 1.63
N PHE A 115 -4.40 0.94 2.71
CA PHE A 115 -5.24 -0.25 2.70
C PHE A 115 -6.70 0.16 2.84
N LEU A 116 -7.56 -0.47 2.06
CA LEU A 116 -9.00 -0.41 2.23
C LEU A 116 -9.47 -1.78 2.73
N SER A 117 -10.08 -1.82 3.90
CA SER A 117 -10.51 -3.05 4.55
C SER A 117 -12.04 -3.10 4.65
N ASN A 118 -12.59 -4.26 4.35
CA ASN A 118 -13.99 -4.64 4.52
C ASN A 118 -14.06 -6.15 4.77
N PRO A 119 -14.99 -6.69 5.57
CA PRO A 119 -15.09 -8.12 5.86
C PRO A 119 -15.36 -8.99 4.62
N ASP A 120 -16.12 -8.47 3.65
CA ASP A 120 -16.65 -9.24 2.53
C ASP A 120 -15.88 -9.02 1.22
N TYR A 121 -15.07 -7.95 1.15
CA TYR A 121 -14.36 -7.56 -0.07
C TYR A 121 -12.86 -7.41 0.16
N VAL A 122 -12.08 -7.85 -0.81
CA VAL A 122 -10.61 -7.70 -0.81
C VAL A 122 -10.21 -6.64 -1.82
N PHE A 123 -9.52 -5.62 -1.34
CA PHE A 123 -9.00 -4.54 -2.17
C PHE A 123 -7.47 -4.62 -2.23
N PRO A 124 -6.85 -4.37 -3.40
CA PRO A 124 -5.41 -4.19 -3.46
C PRO A 124 -5.03 -2.91 -2.70
N SER A 125 -3.87 -2.93 -2.06
CA SER A 125 -3.33 -1.71 -1.45
C SER A 125 -2.95 -0.70 -2.53
N TYR A 126 -3.15 0.58 -2.22
CA TYR A 126 -2.69 1.68 -3.06
C TYR A 126 -1.38 2.22 -2.50
N VAL A 127 -0.38 2.45 -3.35
CA VAL A 127 0.87 3.09 -2.94
C VAL A 127 0.89 4.52 -3.46
N THR A 128 1.00 5.50 -2.56
CA THR A 128 1.07 6.91 -2.96
C THR A 128 2.34 7.22 -3.73
N ILE A 129 2.22 8.07 -4.73
CA ILE A 129 3.33 8.61 -5.51
C ILE A 129 3.64 10.06 -5.08
N HIS A 130 4.41 10.79 -5.87
CA HIS A 130 4.90 12.13 -5.56
C HIS A 130 3.81 13.18 -5.25
N ASP A 131 2.56 12.95 -5.62
CA ASP A 131 1.42 13.82 -5.33
C ASP A 131 0.71 13.50 -4.00
N GLY A 132 1.11 12.40 -3.33
CA GLY A 132 0.55 11.97 -2.05
C GLY A 132 -0.89 11.48 -2.11
N LYS A 133 -1.47 11.35 -3.31
CA LYS A 133 -2.87 10.98 -3.49
C LYS A 133 -3.07 9.47 -3.56
N PHE A 134 -4.25 9.04 -3.12
CA PHE A 134 -4.72 7.67 -3.28
C PHE A 134 -6.17 7.64 -3.72
N LYS A 135 -6.56 6.54 -4.39
CA LYS A 135 -7.90 6.34 -4.91
C LYS A 135 -8.25 4.87 -4.97
N PHE A 136 -9.40 4.52 -4.40
CA PHE A 136 -10.08 3.25 -4.62
C PHE A 136 -11.33 3.53 -5.44
N ALA A 137 -11.44 2.90 -6.61
CA ALA A 137 -12.59 3.03 -7.49
C ALA A 137 -13.51 1.81 -7.35
N SER A 138 -14.76 1.98 -7.76
CA SER A 138 -15.76 0.89 -7.78
C SER A 138 -15.97 0.23 -6.40
N VAL A 139 -15.94 1.01 -5.33
CA VAL A 139 -16.16 0.53 -3.96
C VAL A 139 -17.66 0.31 -3.73
N PRO A 140 -18.10 -0.87 -3.26
CA PRO A 140 -19.53 -1.15 -2.98
C PRO A 140 -20.19 -0.12 -2.10
N LEU A 141 -21.44 0.23 -2.43
CA LEU A 141 -22.27 1.11 -1.61
C LEU A 141 -22.95 0.30 -0.48
N ASN A 142 -23.40 1.03 0.55
CA ASN A 142 -24.12 0.49 1.72
C ASN A 142 -23.31 -0.52 2.53
N GLU A 143 -22.01 -0.34 2.55
CA GLU A 143 -21.04 -1.16 3.28
C GLU A 143 -20.14 -0.30 4.16
N SER A 144 -19.51 -0.94 5.15
CA SER A 144 -18.58 -0.28 6.06
C SER A 144 -17.14 -0.51 5.62
N TYR A 145 -16.32 0.53 5.70
CA TYR A 145 -14.91 0.46 5.30
C TYR A 145 -13.99 1.10 6.32
N THR A 146 -12.75 0.62 6.34
CA THR A 146 -11.66 1.25 7.08
C THR A 146 -10.50 1.54 6.14
N ILE A 147 -10.06 2.81 6.08
CA ILE A 147 -8.88 3.24 5.34
C ILE A 147 -7.72 3.34 6.32
N THR A 148 -6.63 2.61 6.05
CA THR A 148 -5.45 2.54 6.91
C THR A 148 -4.19 2.85 6.10
N PRO A 149 -3.54 4.00 6.29
CA PRO A 149 -2.22 4.28 5.71
C PRO A 149 -1.11 3.63 6.55
N ALA A 150 -0.03 3.21 5.90
CA ALA A 150 1.15 2.66 6.56
C ALA A 150 2.43 2.97 5.78
N ARG A 151 3.46 3.45 6.50
CA ARG A 151 4.82 3.60 6.00
C ARG A 151 5.80 3.44 7.15
N ASN A 152 6.72 2.48 7.04
CA ASN A 152 7.68 2.18 8.09
C ASN A 152 9.07 1.93 7.51
N ASP A 153 9.63 2.95 6.87
CA ASP A 153 10.95 2.95 6.26
C ASP A 153 11.81 4.09 6.80
N ASN A 154 13.11 4.03 6.57
CA ASN A 154 14.06 5.10 6.81
C ASN A 154 13.79 5.94 8.09
N HIS A 155 13.88 5.29 9.25
CA HIS A 155 13.63 5.94 10.55
C HIS A 155 14.51 7.18 10.80
N LYS A 156 15.72 7.25 10.20
CA LYS A 156 16.64 8.38 10.36
C LYS A 156 16.30 9.59 9.48
N ASN A 157 15.44 9.47 8.49
CA ASN A 157 15.07 10.58 7.60
C ASN A 157 14.55 11.78 8.42
N GLY A 158 15.23 12.92 8.33
CA GLY A 158 14.92 14.16 9.06
C GLY A 158 15.34 14.17 10.53
N VAL A 159 15.63 13.00 11.14
CA VAL A 159 15.94 12.92 12.58
C VAL A 159 17.39 13.32 12.86
N SER A 160 17.59 14.36 13.66
CA SER A 160 18.86 15.00 13.91
C SER A 160 19.04 15.44 15.38
N THR A 161 20.22 15.91 15.71
CA THR A 161 20.49 16.49 17.05
C THR A 161 19.71 17.77 17.32
N LEU A 162 19.26 18.47 16.28
CA LEU A 162 18.41 19.66 16.42
C LEU A 162 17.04 19.31 17.00
N ASP A 163 16.50 18.14 16.65
CA ASP A 163 15.24 17.62 17.20
C ASP A 163 15.40 17.36 18.71
N LEU A 164 16.51 16.74 19.13
CA LEU A 164 16.79 16.55 20.54
C LEU A 164 16.84 17.88 21.30
N VAL A 165 17.46 18.93 20.73
CA VAL A 165 17.50 20.25 21.34
C VAL A 165 16.12 20.87 21.47
N LYS A 166 15.26 20.76 20.44
CA LYS A 166 13.89 21.27 20.45
C LYS A 166 13.03 20.55 21.48
N ILE A 167 13.10 19.21 21.52
CA ILE A 167 12.36 18.42 22.54
C ILE A 167 12.86 18.76 23.94
N GLN A 168 14.17 18.89 24.14
CA GLN A 168 14.73 19.25 25.43
C GLN A 168 14.27 20.65 25.90
N LYS A 169 14.25 21.64 24.99
CA LYS A 169 13.72 22.97 25.31
C LYS A 169 12.26 22.94 25.71
N HIS A 170 11.47 22.13 25.00
CA HIS A 170 10.05 21.93 25.33
C HIS A 170 9.88 21.35 26.73
N LEU A 171 10.62 20.29 27.08
CA LEU A 171 10.56 19.64 28.39
C LEU A 171 11.00 20.58 29.53
N LEU A 172 11.93 21.50 29.25
CA LEU A 172 12.39 22.51 30.22
C LEU A 172 11.49 23.74 30.28
N GLY A 173 10.43 23.83 29.47
CA GLY A 173 9.54 24.97 29.39
C GLY A 173 10.16 26.24 28.80
N LEU A 174 11.32 26.10 28.10
CA LEU A 174 12.03 27.21 27.47
C LEU A 174 11.42 27.59 26.12
N GLU A 175 10.93 26.59 25.37
CA GLU A 175 10.30 26.76 24.07
C GLU A 175 9.27 25.64 23.92
N THR A 176 7.97 25.96 24.02
CA THR A 176 6.91 24.98 23.91
C THR A 176 6.64 24.61 22.45
N PHE A 177 6.17 23.41 22.21
CA PHE A 177 5.70 23.03 20.89
C PHE A 177 4.53 23.92 20.44
N SER A 178 4.53 24.29 19.17
CA SER A 178 3.52 25.15 18.54
C SER A 178 2.46 24.39 17.75
N SER A 179 2.66 23.09 17.58
CA SER A 179 1.75 22.22 16.82
C SER A 179 1.52 20.91 17.57
N PRO A 180 0.29 20.35 17.57
CA PRO A 180 0.03 19.06 18.17
C PRO A 180 0.80 17.92 17.49
N TYR A 181 1.12 18.04 16.21
CA TYR A 181 1.93 17.05 15.48
C TYR A 181 3.35 16.94 16.03
N GLN A 182 3.90 17.98 16.66
CA GLN A 182 5.21 17.92 17.29
C GLN A 182 5.22 17.02 18.53
N TYR A 183 4.11 16.89 19.25
CA TYR A 183 3.99 15.92 20.34
C TYR A 183 4.04 14.49 19.82
N ILE A 184 3.30 14.20 18.73
CA ILE A 184 3.29 12.88 18.09
C ILE A 184 4.70 12.56 17.53
N ALA A 185 5.36 13.52 16.90
CA ALA A 185 6.72 13.37 16.40
C ALA A 185 7.74 13.11 17.51
N ALA A 186 7.57 13.74 18.67
CA ALA A 186 8.48 13.61 19.80
C ALA A 186 8.30 12.30 20.58
N ASP A 187 7.12 11.70 20.55
CA ASP A 187 6.80 10.43 21.23
C ASP A 187 7.43 9.23 20.48
N ALA A 188 8.70 9.02 20.71
CA ALA A 188 9.48 7.99 20.02
C ALA A 188 9.13 6.57 20.47
N ASN A 189 8.61 6.39 21.67
CA ASN A 189 8.24 5.09 22.24
C ASN A 189 6.73 4.79 22.17
N ASN A 190 5.93 5.70 21.59
CA ASN A 190 4.49 5.57 21.37
C ASN A 190 3.68 5.34 22.66
N ASN A 191 4.01 6.06 23.73
CA ASN A 191 3.33 5.94 25.01
C ASN A 191 2.39 7.13 25.33
N GLN A 192 2.18 8.03 24.38
CA GLN A 192 1.37 9.24 24.48
C GLN A 192 1.88 10.23 25.56
N GLN A 193 3.19 10.26 25.74
CA GLN A 193 3.86 11.20 26.61
C GLN A 193 5.17 11.64 25.99
N VAL A 194 5.52 12.90 26.13
CA VAL A 194 6.85 13.40 25.75
C VAL A 194 7.70 13.57 27.00
N ASN A 195 8.79 12.81 27.12
CA ASN A 195 9.65 12.85 28.31
C ASN A 195 11.10 12.49 27.96
N ALA A 196 11.96 12.31 28.96
CA ALA A 196 13.37 12.02 28.76
C ALA A 196 13.64 10.64 28.10
N ILE A 197 12.69 9.70 28.17
CA ILE A 197 12.83 8.37 27.53
C ILE A 197 12.84 8.54 26.02
N ASP A 198 11.97 9.41 25.46
CA ASP A 198 11.92 9.70 24.05
C ASP A 198 13.21 10.31 23.53
N LEU A 199 13.81 11.24 24.29
CA LEU A 199 15.13 11.77 23.99
C LEU A 199 16.20 10.68 23.90
N ILE A 200 16.12 9.67 24.79
CA ILE A 200 17.04 8.52 24.79
C ILE A 200 16.83 7.67 23.55
N GLU A 201 15.59 7.37 23.18
CA GLU A 201 15.25 6.54 22.02
C GLU A 201 15.69 7.25 20.71
N ILE A 202 15.41 8.54 20.57
CA ILE A 202 15.84 9.32 19.40
C ILE A 202 17.38 9.40 19.33
N ARG A 203 18.05 9.61 20.47
CA ARG A 203 19.51 9.61 20.53
C ARG A 203 20.11 8.27 20.10
N LYS A 204 19.55 7.16 20.54
CA LYS A 204 20.01 5.81 20.14
C LYS A 204 19.86 5.61 18.62
N LEU A 205 18.77 6.10 18.03
CA LEU A 205 18.57 6.08 16.58
C LEU A 205 19.62 6.91 15.84
N ILE A 206 19.89 8.15 16.29
CA ILE A 206 20.90 9.04 15.69
C ILE A 206 22.28 8.40 15.74
N LEU A 207 22.66 7.82 16.89
CA LEU A 207 23.95 7.14 17.09
C LEU A 207 24.07 5.80 16.35
N GLY A 208 22.97 5.29 15.77
CA GLY A 208 22.96 4.02 15.05
C GLY A 208 22.97 2.80 15.95
N ILE A 209 22.67 2.94 17.25
CA ILE A 209 22.42 1.84 18.18
C ILE A 209 21.12 1.13 17.77
N TYR A 210 20.14 1.91 17.29
CA TYR A 210 18.94 1.42 16.65
C TYR A 210 18.98 1.75 15.15
N THR A 211 18.45 0.85 14.33
CA THR A 211 18.16 1.09 12.92
C THR A 211 16.71 1.54 12.70
N ALA A 212 15.84 1.21 13.66
CA ALA A 212 14.44 1.57 13.71
C ALA A 212 14.01 1.77 15.17
N PHE A 213 12.96 2.56 15.41
CA PHE A 213 12.35 2.65 16.73
C PHE A 213 11.73 1.31 17.14
N PRO A 214 12.05 0.77 18.33
CA PRO A 214 11.58 -0.59 18.72
C PRO A 214 10.07 -0.69 18.93
N GLN A 215 9.41 0.41 19.33
CA GLN A 215 8.00 0.44 19.71
C GLN A 215 7.18 1.43 18.87
N ASN A 216 7.75 2.01 17.82
CA ASN A 216 7.06 2.97 16.98
C ASN A 216 7.43 2.78 15.52
N GLN A 217 6.53 3.19 14.63
CA GLN A 217 6.78 3.26 13.19
C GLN A 217 7.59 4.52 12.85
N SER A 218 8.15 4.57 11.64
CA SER A 218 8.87 5.75 11.16
C SER A 218 7.95 6.92 10.83
N TRP A 219 6.70 6.62 10.42
CA TRP A 219 5.65 7.59 10.15
C TRP A 219 4.37 7.22 10.88
N ARG A 220 3.68 8.23 11.42
CA ARG A 220 2.33 8.16 11.97
C ARG A 220 1.39 8.95 11.07
N PHE A 221 0.15 8.55 11.01
CA PHE A 221 -0.85 9.17 10.15
C PHE A 221 -2.04 9.61 10.99
N VAL A 222 -2.34 10.89 10.93
CA VAL A 222 -3.43 11.48 11.71
C VAL A 222 -4.54 11.84 10.74
N GLU A 223 -5.75 11.31 10.97
CA GLU A 223 -6.94 11.72 10.23
C GLU A 223 -7.14 13.23 10.36
N THR A 224 -7.29 13.92 9.24
CA THR A 224 -7.39 15.40 9.22
C THR A 224 -8.60 15.92 9.98
N SER A 225 -9.70 15.16 10.01
CA SER A 225 -10.94 15.54 10.71
C SER A 225 -10.93 15.23 12.21
N SER A 226 -9.87 14.64 12.76
CA SER A 226 -9.80 14.19 14.16
C SER A 226 -9.89 15.30 15.22
N GLY A 227 -9.83 16.58 14.80
CA GLY A 227 -9.95 17.73 15.73
C GLY A 227 -8.77 17.88 16.70
N LEU A 228 -7.59 17.41 16.31
CA LEU A 228 -6.38 17.45 17.11
C LEU A 228 -6.00 18.87 17.52
N THR A 229 -5.70 19.09 18.82
CA THR A 229 -5.32 20.40 19.38
C THR A 229 -4.06 20.31 20.22
N LEU A 230 -3.43 21.46 20.49
CA LEU A 230 -2.29 21.55 21.41
C LEU A 230 -2.64 21.12 22.86
N ALA A 231 -3.87 21.36 23.29
CA ALA A 231 -4.34 20.95 24.62
C ALA A 231 -4.59 19.44 24.70
N ASN A 232 -4.87 18.80 23.57
CA ASN A 232 -5.13 17.37 23.48
C ASN A 232 -4.46 16.75 22.25
N PRO A 233 -3.14 16.59 22.24
CA PRO A 233 -2.37 16.11 21.09
C PRO A 233 -2.52 14.61 20.86
N TRP A 234 -3.16 13.88 21.76
CA TRP A 234 -3.31 12.43 21.69
C TRP A 234 -4.70 11.97 21.21
N GLN A 235 -5.65 12.91 21.10
CA GLN A 235 -7.01 12.60 20.64
C GLN A 235 -7.06 12.60 19.10
N HIS A 236 -6.51 11.55 18.50
CA HIS A 236 -6.55 11.35 17.07
C HIS A 236 -6.76 9.88 16.74
N THR A 237 -7.24 9.64 15.53
CA THR A 237 -7.28 8.31 14.90
C THR A 237 -6.25 8.24 13.78
N GLU A 238 -5.72 7.06 13.55
CA GLU A 238 -4.78 6.76 12.44
C GLU A 238 -5.47 5.99 11.32
N VAL A 239 -6.78 5.87 11.41
CA VAL A 239 -7.64 5.21 10.43
C VAL A 239 -8.88 6.05 10.19
N ILE A 240 -9.43 6.00 9.00
CA ILE A 240 -10.75 6.57 8.70
C ILE A 240 -11.74 5.42 8.62
N ASN A 241 -12.76 5.48 9.49
CA ASN A 241 -13.85 4.52 9.50
C ASN A 241 -15.08 5.11 8.82
N ILE A 242 -15.56 4.44 7.78
CA ILE A 242 -16.76 4.76 7.04
C ILE A 242 -17.80 3.72 7.42
N ALA A 243 -18.79 4.10 8.24
CA ALA A 243 -19.78 3.16 8.77
C ALA A 243 -20.81 2.69 7.73
N ASP A 244 -21.12 3.55 6.77
CA ASP A 244 -22.04 3.28 5.68
C ASP A 244 -21.64 4.16 4.50
N LEU A 245 -21.21 3.55 3.41
CA LEU A 245 -20.87 4.27 2.19
C LEU A 245 -22.11 4.52 1.36
N ALA A 246 -22.84 5.58 1.67
CA ALA A 246 -24.13 5.90 1.05
C ALA A 246 -24.06 6.80 -0.19
N THR A 247 -22.86 7.28 -0.58
CA THR A 247 -22.66 8.25 -1.66
C THR A 247 -21.75 7.75 -2.76
N ASP A 248 -21.92 8.25 -3.97
CA ASP A 248 -21.15 7.85 -5.16
C ASP A 248 -19.65 8.24 -5.09
N SER A 249 -19.25 9.13 -4.19
CA SER A 249 -17.85 9.45 -3.99
C SER A 249 -17.58 10.15 -2.66
N MET A 250 -16.47 9.76 -2.01
CA MET A 250 -15.87 10.46 -0.86
C MET A 250 -14.42 10.80 -1.20
N MET A 251 -14.16 12.10 -1.43
CA MET A 251 -12.89 12.59 -2.00
C MET A 251 -11.93 13.19 -0.95
N HIS A 252 -12.34 13.30 0.30
CA HIS A 252 -11.57 13.96 1.37
C HIS A 252 -11.32 13.02 2.56
N ASN A 253 -10.73 11.86 2.25
CA ASN A 253 -10.27 10.91 3.27
C ASN A 253 -8.79 11.18 3.55
N ASP A 254 -8.51 12.36 4.11
CA ASP A 254 -7.16 12.92 4.13
C ASP A 254 -6.45 12.65 5.45
N PHE A 255 -5.12 12.49 5.38
CA PHE A 255 -4.26 12.27 6.53
C PHE A 255 -3.12 13.28 6.57
N VAL A 256 -2.75 13.68 7.80
CA VAL A 256 -1.50 14.35 8.08
C VAL A 256 -0.45 13.31 8.48
N ALA A 257 0.59 13.17 7.68
CA ALA A 257 1.73 12.31 7.99
C ALA A 257 2.71 13.02 8.93
N VAL A 258 3.05 12.34 10.00
CA VAL A 258 3.98 12.83 11.03
C VAL A 258 5.22 11.92 11.07
N LYS A 259 6.39 12.48 10.83
CA LYS A 259 7.66 11.73 10.92
C LYS A 259 8.10 11.63 12.37
N VAL A 260 8.15 10.41 12.89
CA VAL A 260 8.60 10.16 14.27
C VAL A 260 10.07 10.51 14.43
N GLY A 261 10.38 11.28 15.49
CA GLY A 261 11.71 11.78 15.80
C GLY A 261 12.06 13.12 15.15
N ASP A 262 11.27 13.60 14.19
CA ASP A 262 11.49 14.86 13.45
C ASP A 262 10.50 15.94 13.88
N VAL A 263 10.81 16.69 14.94
CA VAL A 263 9.97 17.77 15.45
C VAL A 263 10.16 19.09 14.69
N ASN A 264 11.15 19.16 13.82
CA ASN A 264 11.49 20.38 13.06
C ASN A 264 11.05 20.33 11.60
N ASN A 265 10.38 19.23 11.17
CA ASN A 265 9.83 19.00 9.84
C ASN A 265 10.89 19.08 8.70
N THR A 266 12.03 18.45 8.91
CA THR A 266 13.11 18.37 7.91
C THR A 266 13.15 17.06 7.13
N ALA A 267 12.28 16.11 7.47
CA ALA A 267 12.17 14.84 6.77
C ALA A 267 11.75 15.06 5.31
N LYS A 268 12.41 14.34 4.41
CA LYS A 268 11.99 14.31 3.01
C LYS A 268 10.77 13.42 2.86
N ALA A 269 9.65 14.01 2.49
CA ALA A 269 8.39 13.34 2.30
C ALA A 269 8.30 12.62 0.94
N ASN A 270 8.99 13.16 -0.10
CA ASN A 270 9.03 12.59 -1.44
C ASN A 270 10.37 12.90 -2.15
N ALA A 271 10.65 12.18 -3.26
CA ALA A 271 11.90 12.32 -4.02
C ALA A 271 11.98 13.61 -4.84
N VAL A 272 10.83 14.22 -5.14
CA VAL A 272 10.74 15.44 -5.96
C VAL A 272 10.91 16.71 -5.12
N GLN A 273 10.93 16.58 -3.80
CA GLN A 273 11.07 17.69 -2.88
C GLN A 273 12.42 18.38 -3.08
N VAL A 274 12.39 19.57 -3.68
CA VAL A 274 13.53 20.50 -3.70
C VAL A 274 13.54 21.16 -2.33
N LEU A 275 14.56 20.90 -1.54
CA LEU A 275 14.78 21.65 -0.29
C LEU A 275 15.03 23.12 -0.62
N PRO A 276 14.45 24.05 0.11
CA PRO A 276 14.68 25.47 -0.07
C PRO A 276 16.13 25.86 0.22
#